data_8e631b5bc31b47ff70bc5a3de3b3d5c4
#
_entry.id   8e631b5bc31b47ff70bc5a3de3b3d5c4
#
_cell.length_a   1.000
_cell.length_b   1.000
_cell.length_c   1.000
_cell.angle_alpha   90.00
_cell.angle_beta   90.00
_cell.angle_gamma   90.00
#
_symmetry.space_group_name_H-M   'P 1'
#
loop_
_entity.id
_entity.type
_entity.pdbx_description
1 polymer ?
#
loop_
_entity_poly.entity_id
_entity_poly.type
_entity_poly.pdbx_seq_one_letter_code
_entity_poly.pdbx_strand_id
1 'polypeptide(L)'
;MNATIFSLALLASSSLLEVSDKVPELKVEALCKATSETDKAMGLALPQSFSDCMRDETTAQQQLGEIWAATKLAVRDVCEGEATSGGSQSYVDLLTCIQMTGVAPATTAMPALRGASKNRSRQ
;
A
#
# COMPACT_ATOMS: atom_id res chain seq x y z
N MET A 1 -20.56 -24.21 -59.57
CA MET A 1 -20.42 -24.62 -58.18
C MET A 1 -19.43 -23.70 -57.53
N ASN A 2 -19.89 -22.65 -56.87
CA ASN A 2 -19.04 -21.62 -56.23
C ASN A 2 -18.95 -21.95 -54.74
N ALA A 3 -17.76 -22.36 -54.31
CA ALA A 3 -17.46 -22.57 -52.92
C ALA A 3 -16.93 -21.26 -52.33
N THR A 4 -17.74 -20.53 -51.58
CA THR A 4 -17.34 -19.35 -50.82
C THR A 4 -16.72 -19.83 -49.52
N ILE A 5 -15.42 -19.62 -49.39
CA ILE A 5 -14.66 -19.88 -48.16
C ILE A 5 -14.85 -18.66 -47.25
N PHE A 6 -15.64 -18.84 -46.19
CA PHE A 6 -15.74 -17.85 -45.11
C PHE A 6 -14.50 -17.99 -44.18
N SER A 7 -13.55 -17.06 -44.36
CA SER A 7 -12.44 -16.91 -43.40
C SER A 7 -12.97 -16.24 -42.12
N LEU A 8 -13.12 -17.00 -41.04
CA LEU A 8 -13.38 -16.47 -39.72
C LEU A 8 -12.07 -15.91 -39.13
N ALA A 9 -11.93 -14.60 -39.17
CA ALA A 9 -10.83 -13.92 -38.49
C ALA A 9 -11.16 -13.88 -37.01
N LEU A 10 -10.50 -14.74 -36.21
CA LEU A 10 -10.50 -14.63 -34.75
C LEU A 10 -9.67 -13.39 -34.37
N LEU A 11 -10.36 -12.31 -34.04
CA LEU A 11 -9.75 -11.16 -33.35
C LEU A 11 -9.48 -11.59 -31.89
N ALA A 12 -8.26 -12.02 -31.62
CA ALA A 12 -7.76 -12.20 -30.28
C ALA A 12 -7.62 -10.80 -29.64
N SER A 13 -8.63 -10.38 -28.89
CA SER A 13 -8.54 -9.21 -28.03
C SER A 13 -7.55 -9.51 -26.91
N SER A 14 -6.28 -9.17 -27.13
CA SER A 14 -5.28 -9.12 -26.09
C SER A 14 -5.66 -7.95 -25.18
N SER A 15 -6.38 -8.22 -24.09
CA SER A 15 -6.52 -7.29 -22.98
C SER A 15 -5.13 -7.09 -22.40
N LEU A 16 -4.44 -6.05 -22.86
CA LEU A 16 -3.27 -5.53 -22.18
C LEU A 16 -3.79 -5.03 -20.82
N LEU A 17 -3.55 -5.81 -19.76
CA LEU A 17 -3.66 -5.33 -18.40
C LEU A 17 -2.64 -4.18 -18.29
N GLU A 18 -3.11 -2.97 -18.45
CA GLU A 18 -2.30 -1.79 -18.18
C GLU A 18 -2.00 -1.81 -16.67
N VAL A 19 -0.81 -2.28 -16.35
CA VAL A 19 -0.25 -2.12 -15.01
C VAL A 19 -0.07 -0.63 -14.81
N SER A 20 -0.93 -0.03 -14.00
CA SER A 20 -0.87 1.40 -13.73
C SER A 20 0.40 1.72 -12.95
N ASP A 21 1.27 2.57 -13.54
CA ASP A 21 2.43 3.14 -12.84
C ASP A 21 2.05 4.28 -11.89
N LYS A 22 0.76 4.46 -11.63
CA LYS A 22 0.23 5.45 -10.70
C LYS A 22 -0.19 4.78 -9.39
N VAL A 23 0.06 5.49 -8.29
CA VAL A 23 -0.45 5.13 -6.97
C VAL A 23 -1.97 5.01 -7.04
N PRO A 24 -2.58 3.94 -6.49
CA PRO A 24 -4.02 3.77 -6.48
C PRO A 24 -4.70 4.91 -5.70
N GLU A 25 -5.94 5.22 -6.08
CA GLU A 25 -6.74 6.19 -5.35
C GLU A 25 -7.42 5.51 -4.15
N LEU A 26 -7.05 5.90 -2.94
CA LEU A 26 -7.58 5.34 -1.69
C LEU A 26 -8.53 6.33 -1.01
N LYS A 27 -9.59 5.80 -0.41
CA LYS A 27 -10.62 6.59 0.30
C LYS A 27 -10.25 6.80 1.76
N VAL A 28 -9.31 7.70 2.00
CA VAL A 28 -8.74 7.94 3.33
C VAL A 28 -9.60 8.85 4.23
N GLU A 29 -10.52 9.61 3.67
CA GLU A 29 -11.39 10.49 4.48
C GLU A 29 -12.25 9.71 5.48
N ALA A 30 -12.83 8.59 5.07
CA ALA A 30 -13.64 7.75 5.93
C ALA A 30 -12.80 7.17 7.09
N LEU A 31 -11.57 6.76 6.82
CA LEU A 31 -10.61 6.31 7.83
C LEU A 31 -10.33 7.43 8.83
N CYS A 32 -9.92 8.60 8.36
CA CYS A 32 -9.53 9.72 9.21
C CYS A 32 -10.69 10.23 10.07
N LYS A 33 -11.91 10.21 9.54
CA LYS A 33 -13.11 10.54 10.31
C LYS A 33 -13.35 9.52 11.42
N ALA A 34 -13.34 8.24 11.10
CA ALA A 34 -13.56 7.16 12.06
C ALA A 34 -12.48 7.15 13.15
N THR A 35 -11.22 7.35 12.81
CA THR A 35 -10.10 7.43 13.76
C THR A 35 -10.30 8.59 14.72
N SER A 36 -10.57 9.79 14.23
CA SER A 36 -10.80 10.97 15.07
C SER A 36 -11.99 10.80 16.03
N GLU A 37 -13.07 10.18 15.57
CA GLU A 37 -14.25 9.89 16.40
C GLU A 37 -13.94 8.84 17.48
N THR A 38 -13.21 7.79 17.12
CA THR A 38 -12.82 6.72 18.03
C THR A 38 -11.89 7.23 19.11
N ASP A 39 -10.87 8.00 18.76
CA ASP A 39 -9.90 8.57 19.71
C ASP A 39 -10.58 9.47 20.72
N LYS A 40 -11.55 10.28 20.29
CA LYS A 40 -12.35 11.11 21.19
C LYS A 40 -13.23 10.27 22.11
N ALA A 41 -13.87 9.23 21.58
CA ALA A 41 -14.74 8.35 22.35
C ALA A 41 -13.95 7.55 23.39
N MET A 42 -12.72 7.19 23.10
CA MET A 42 -11.82 6.50 24.03
C MET A 42 -11.17 7.43 25.06
N GLY A 43 -11.35 8.73 24.94
CA GLY A 43 -10.81 9.71 25.88
C GLY A 43 -9.29 9.78 25.88
N LEU A 44 -8.66 9.58 24.73
CA LEU A 44 -7.21 9.69 24.61
C LEU A 44 -6.73 11.09 24.97
N ALA A 45 -5.60 11.19 25.67
CA ALA A 45 -5.02 12.46 26.06
C ALA A 45 -4.60 13.33 24.85
N LEU A 46 -4.18 12.66 23.77
CA LEU A 46 -3.81 13.29 22.50
C LEU A 46 -4.53 12.58 21.35
N PRO A 47 -5.83 12.86 21.15
CA PRO A 47 -6.56 12.27 20.04
C PRO A 47 -6.04 12.81 18.72
N GLN A 48 -5.90 11.95 17.72
CA GLN A 48 -5.57 12.39 16.37
C GLN A 48 -6.73 13.20 15.79
N SER A 49 -6.44 14.41 15.32
CA SER A 49 -7.46 15.20 14.64
C SER A 49 -7.67 14.69 13.21
N PHE A 50 -8.84 14.95 12.65
CA PHE A 50 -9.13 14.64 11.24
C PHE A 50 -8.08 15.28 10.29
N SER A 51 -7.73 16.54 10.54
CA SER A 51 -6.77 17.26 9.71
C SER A 51 -5.35 16.70 9.82
N ASP A 52 -4.93 16.25 10.98
CA ASP A 52 -3.62 15.62 11.16
C ASP A 52 -3.56 14.28 10.45
N CYS A 53 -4.61 13.45 10.59
CA CYS A 53 -4.73 12.21 9.86
C CYS A 53 -4.68 12.43 8.34
N MET A 54 -5.46 13.36 7.81
CA MET A 54 -5.45 13.69 6.37
C MET A 54 -4.10 14.18 5.89
N ARG A 55 -3.37 14.95 6.69
CA ARG A 55 -2.01 15.39 6.37
C ARG A 55 -1.05 14.20 6.28
N ASP A 56 -1.12 13.28 7.23
CA ASP A 56 -0.26 12.09 7.26
C ASP A 56 -0.54 11.19 6.06
N GLU A 57 -1.81 10.97 5.73
CA GLU A 57 -2.22 10.21 4.53
C GLU A 57 -1.75 10.88 3.23
N THR A 58 -1.89 12.20 3.10
CA THR A 58 -1.41 12.95 1.93
C THR A 58 0.11 12.87 1.79
N THR A 59 0.84 12.98 2.90
CA THR A 59 2.30 12.84 2.91
C THR A 59 2.72 11.44 2.46
N ALA A 60 2.06 10.41 2.95
CA ALA A 60 2.32 9.04 2.54
C ALA A 60 2.02 8.82 1.04
N GLN A 61 0.93 9.37 0.54
CA GLN A 61 0.59 9.32 -0.90
C GLN A 61 1.68 9.97 -1.77
N GLN A 62 2.21 11.11 -1.36
CA GLN A 62 3.30 11.78 -2.08
C GLN A 62 4.57 10.92 -2.11
N GLN A 63 4.95 10.34 -0.97
CA GLN A 63 6.10 9.44 -0.90
C GLN A 63 5.92 8.18 -1.75
N LEU A 64 4.71 7.61 -1.77
CA LEU A 64 4.36 6.50 -2.66
C LEU A 64 4.55 6.88 -4.13
N GLY A 65 4.18 8.09 -4.52
CA GLY A 65 4.37 8.59 -5.88
C GLY A 65 5.83 8.55 -6.34
N GLU A 66 6.77 8.75 -5.43
CA GLU A 66 8.21 8.74 -5.73
C GLU A 66 8.76 7.32 -5.94
N ILE A 67 8.20 6.32 -5.26
CA ILE A 67 8.73 4.94 -5.26
C ILE A 67 7.86 3.95 -6.05
N TRP A 68 6.64 4.31 -6.39
CA TRP A 68 5.65 3.39 -6.95
C TRP A 68 6.12 2.67 -8.20
N ALA A 69 6.60 3.42 -9.21
CA ALA A 69 7.04 2.84 -10.48
C ALA A 69 8.25 1.89 -10.30
N ALA A 70 9.11 2.17 -9.33
CA ALA A 70 10.28 1.33 -9.02
C ALA A 70 9.93 0.11 -8.16
N THR A 71 8.76 0.10 -7.53
CA THR A 71 8.31 -1.01 -6.69
C THR A 71 7.85 -2.19 -7.56
N LYS A 72 8.29 -3.39 -7.22
CA LYS A 72 7.91 -4.61 -7.94
C LYS A 72 6.40 -4.81 -7.91
N LEU A 73 5.81 -5.19 -9.03
CA LEU A 73 4.37 -5.41 -9.17
C LEU A 73 3.80 -6.34 -8.10
N ALA A 74 4.46 -7.48 -7.85
CA ALA A 74 4.01 -8.43 -6.84
C ALA A 74 3.95 -7.81 -5.42
N VAL A 75 4.85 -6.88 -5.11
CA VAL A 75 4.84 -6.16 -3.82
C VAL A 75 3.69 -5.14 -3.80
N ARG A 76 3.48 -4.41 -4.90
CA ARG A 76 2.34 -3.48 -5.00
C ARG A 76 1.01 -4.21 -4.77
N ASP A 77 0.79 -5.33 -5.45
CA ASP A 77 -0.45 -6.11 -5.36
C ASP A 77 -0.72 -6.60 -3.93
N VAL A 78 0.29 -7.15 -3.27
CA VAL A 78 0.16 -7.63 -1.89
C VAL A 78 -0.12 -6.47 -0.94
N CYS A 79 0.66 -5.40 -1.02
CA CYS A 79 0.52 -4.26 -0.12
C CYS A 79 -0.77 -3.47 -0.34
N GLU A 80 -1.22 -3.34 -1.59
CA GLU A 80 -2.52 -2.73 -1.90
C GLU A 80 -3.67 -3.57 -1.33
N GLY A 81 -3.59 -4.90 -1.45
CA GLY A 81 -4.55 -5.81 -0.85
C GLY A 81 -4.61 -5.67 0.68
N GLU A 82 -3.48 -5.54 1.34
CA GLU A 82 -3.42 -5.32 2.80
C GLU A 82 -3.96 -3.95 3.20
N ALA A 83 -3.56 -2.89 2.49
CA ALA A 83 -3.95 -1.53 2.79
C ALA A 83 -5.43 -1.24 2.54
N THR A 84 -6.14 -2.10 1.81
CA THR A 84 -7.57 -1.98 1.51
C THR A 84 -8.43 -3.03 2.20
N SER A 85 -7.82 -3.95 2.96
CA SER A 85 -8.55 -4.98 3.69
C SER A 85 -9.26 -4.40 4.91
N GLY A 86 -10.33 -5.07 5.36
CA GLY A 86 -11.02 -4.70 6.60
C GLY A 86 -11.90 -3.45 6.50
N GLY A 87 -12.18 -2.94 5.29
CA GLY A 87 -13.08 -1.81 5.06
C GLY A 87 -12.47 -0.43 5.29
N SER A 88 -11.21 -0.34 5.66
CA SER A 88 -10.43 0.92 5.72
C SER A 88 -9.38 0.95 4.61
N GLN A 89 -9.07 2.15 4.13
CA GLN A 89 -8.06 2.36 3.10
C GLN A 89 -7.08 3.43 3.60
N SER A 90 -5.77 3.12 3.52
CA SER A 90 -4.72 4.00 4.06
C SER A 90 -3.48 4.01 3.19
N TYR A 91 -3.01 5.19 2.82
CA TYR A 91 -1.71 5.37 2.17
C TYR A 91 -0.55 5.13 3.14
N VAL A 92 -0.73 5.43 4.43
CA VAL A 92 0.28 5.16 5.46
C VAL A 92 0.51 3.65 5.57
N ASP A 93 -0.55 2.85 5.58
CA ASP A 93 -0.44 1.38 5.61
C ASP A 93 0.20 0.85 4.34
N LEU A 94 -0.19 1.35 3.17
CA LEU A 94 0.38 0.98 1.88
C LEU A 94 1.89 1.28 1.82
N LEU A 95 2.28 2.49 2.22
CA LEU A 95 3.68 2.90 2.26
C LEU A 95 4.48 2.03 3.23
N THR A 96 3.96 1.80 4.42
CA THR A 96 4.59 0.98 5.45
C THR A 96 4.81 -0.45 4.96
N CYS A 97 3.79 -1.07 4.34
CA CYS A 97 3.90 -2.40 3.77
C CYS A 97 5.01 -2.46 2.71
N ILE A 98 5.07 -1.51 1.78
CA ILE A 98 6.10 -1.46 0.74
C ILE A 98 7.50 -1.29 1.35
N GLN A 99 7.65 -0.45 2.36
CA GLN A 99 8.93 -0.24 3.04
C GLN A 99 9.39 -1.49 3.79
N MET A 100 8.47 -2.22 4.40
CA MET A 100 8.78 -3.45 5.15
C MET A 100 9.07 -4.64 4.24
N THR A 101 8.48 -4.72 3.07
CA THR A 101 8.66 -5.85 2.14
C THR A 101 9.93 -5.76 1.29
N GLY A 102 10.79 -4.76 1.54
CA GLY A 102 12.17 -4.77 1.04
C GLY A 102 12.38 -4.05 -0.28
N VAL A 103 11.56 -3.07 -0.60
CA VAL A 103 11.89 -2.09 -1.64
C VAL A 103 12.75 -0.96 -1.08
N ALA A 104 12.87 -0.86 0.23
CA ALA A 104 13.89 -0.01 0.84
C ALA A 104 15.28 -0.48 0.36
N PRO A 105 16.11 0.40 -0.23
CA PRO A 105 17.46 0.03 -0.58
C PRO A 105 18.15 -0.56 0.65
N ALA A 106 19.00 -1.56 0.44
CA ALA A 106 19.69 -2.32 1.50
C ALA A 106 20.52 -1.45 2.47
N THR A 107 20.56 -0.14 2.27
CA THR A 107 21.23 0.86 3.11
C THR A 107 20.45 1.22 4.38
N THR A 108 19.18 0.86 4.48
CA THR A 108 18.40 0.94 5.72
C THR A 108 18.21 -0.44 6.34
N ALA A 109 19.22 -1.31 6.27
CA ALA A 109 19.29 -2.42 7.20
C ALA A 109 19.24 -1.76 8.59
N MET A 110 18.10 -1.86 9.27
CA MET A 110 18.03 -1.59 10.69
C MET A 110 19.19 -2.36 11.32
N PRO A 111 20.06 -1.72 12.11
CA PRO A 111 21.11 -2.47 12.79
C PRO A 111 20.41 -3.60 13.51
N ALA A 112 20.72 -4.82 13.10
CA ALA A 112 20.16 -6.01 13.72
C ALA A 112 20.33 -5.80 15.22
N LEU A 113 19.27 -5.90 15.98
CA LEU A 113 19.29 -5.88 17.44
C LEU A 113 20.04 -7.13 17.94
N ARG A 114 21.32 -7.20 17.61
CA ARG A 114 22.21 -8.30 18.03
C ARG A 114 22.56 -8.24 19.51
N GLY A 115 22.11 -7.19 20.23
CA GLY A 115 22.43 -7.00 21.62
C GLY A 115 21.45 -7.58 22.64
N ALA A 116 20.19 -7.81 22.27
CA ALA A 116 19.16 -8.15 23.23
C ALA A 116 19.13 -9.64 23.65
N SER A 117 19.75 -10.53 22.88
CA SER A 117 19.67 -11.97 23.10
C SER A 117 20.80 -12.56 23.94
N LYS A 118 21.89 -11.82 24.17
CA LYS A 118 23.06 -12.38 24.89
C LYS A 118 22.99 -12.33 26.42
N ASN A 119 22.05 -11.58 26.99
CA ASN A 119 21.95 -11.43 28.44
C ASN A 119 20.91 -12.32 29.13
N ARG A 120 20.25 -13.21 28.40
CA ARG A 120 19.22 -14.10 28.99
C ARG A 120 19.77 -15.43 29.52
N SER A 121 21.04 -15.71 29.34
CA SER A 121 21.64 -16.99 29.75
C SER A 121 22.56 -16.87 30.99
N ARG A 122 22.46 -15.80 31.77
CA ARG A 122 23.22 -15.63 33.00
C ARG A 122 22.35 -15.15 34.17
N GLN A 123 21.18 -15.76 34.31
CA GLN A 123 20.46 -15.74 35.59
C GLN A 123 19.89 -17.12 35.85
#